data_b9285b9070a58436cf28fef295aa943c
#
_entry.id   b9285b9070a58436cf28fef295aa943c
#
_cell.length_a   1.000
_cell.length_b   1.000
_cell.length_c   1.000
_cell.angle_alpha   90.00
_cell.angle_beta   90.00
_cell.angle_gamma   90.00
#
_symmetry.space_group_name_H-M   'P 1'
#
loop_
_entity.id
_entity.type
_entity.pdbx_description
1 polymer ?
#
loop_
_entity_poly.entity_id
_entity_poly.type
_entity_poly.pdbx_seq_one_letter_code
_entity_poly.pdbx_strand_id
1 'polypeptide(L)'
;MNLQQLHYVLASFDHGSFSAAAQALHLAQPSLSEQVRRLEAELGVALFQRVGRGLVPTEAGRALRPHAEAALAAVEAARMSVGAVRELRAGTAAFGTFGTARTYLGTDLVEDFRRSYPGVRVRIVGQNSSETVEAIRDGVLEAGLVVLPVEDRGLEIRPAMRDEVLFVSSDPARLRQAMPMQRLAVAPLILSEASWGSEDPTRRQLRELAQRAGVAIEPQIDVEDMEVALELAARGLGDTIAPAGMLRRLAPRELGWVPFAEPIYETFAFTWRRGAQLSPATNAFMTFAERRLDALAEILRSEPPRRRSPVT
;
A
#
# COMPACT_ATOMS: atom_id res chain seq x y z
N MET A 1 31.13 12.59 -27.28
CA MET A 1 31.03 11.13 -27.14
C MET A 1 29.63 10.75 -26.66
N ASN A 2 28.99 9.75 -27.30
CA ASN A 2 27.65 9.26 -26.93
C ASN A 2 27.60 7.71 -26.98
N LEU A 3 26.53 7.12 -26.44
CA LEU A 3 26.39 5.66 -26.35
C LEU A 3 26.38 4.95 -27.69
N GLN A 4 25.81 5.59 -28.72
CA GLN A 4 25.77 5.05 -30.06
C GLN A 4 27.18 4.95 -30.67
N GLN A 5 28.00 5.98 -30.49
CA GLN A 5 29.40 5.96 -30.92
C GLN A 5 30.21 4.89 -30.20
N LEU A 6 30.01 4.71 -28.87
CA LEU A 6 30.64 3.63 -28.12
C LEU A 6 30.23 2.24 -28.66
N HIS A 7 28.95 2.05 -28.98
CA HIS A 7 28.44 0.81 -29.58
C HIS A 7 29.09 0.53 -30.94
N TYR A 8 29.26 1.56 -31.78
CA TYR A 8 29.92 1.41 -33.08
C TYR A 8 31.40 1.08 -32.95
N VAL A 9 32.08 1.69 -32.00
CA VAL A 9 33.48 1.35 -31.68
C VAL A 9 33.61 -0.10 -31.23
N LEU A 10 32.79 -0.58 -30.31
CA LEU A 10 32.83 -1.97 -29.85
C LEU A 10 32.51 -2.94 -30.98
N ALA A 11 31.50 -2.70 -31.79
CA ALA A 11 31.22 -3.52 -32.96
C ALA A 11 32.40 -3.55 -33.95
N SER A 12 33.13 -2.43 -34.11
CA SER A 12 34.33 -2.36 -34.98
C SER A 12 35.49 -3.16 -34.41
N PHE A 13 35.64 -3.24 -33.04
CA PHE A 13 36.58 -4.15 -32.40
C PHE A 13 36.27 -5.62 -32.67
N ASP A 14 35.00 -6.00 -32.48
CA ASP A 14 34.57 -7.39 -32.52
C ASP A 14 34.61 -7.97 -33.93
N HIS A 15 34.32 -7.13 -34.95
CA HIS A 15 34.26 -7.56 -36.33
C HIS A 15 35.51 -7.26 -37.19
N GLY A 16 36.48 -6.52 -36.63
CA GLY A 16 37.78 -6.26 -37.28
C GLY A 16 37.70 -5.44 -38.57
N SER A 17 36.51 -4.93 -38.97
CA SER A 17 36.36 -4.01 -40.09
C SER A 17 35.06 -3.19 -39.97
N PHE A 18 35.06 -1.95 -40.48
CA PHE A 18 33.85 -1.13 -40.45
C PHE A 18 32.73 -1.70 -41.33
N SER A 19 33.07 -2.43 -42.39
CA SER A 19 32.07 -3.06 -43.29
C SER A 19 31.35 -4.21 -42.55
N ALA A 20 32.09 -5.10 -41.86
CA ALA A 20 31.52 -6.20 -41.16
C ALA A 20 30.74 -5.70 -39.92
N ALA A 21 31.25 -4.72 -39.16
CA ALA A 21 30.54 -4.08 -38.06
C ALA A 21 29.22 -3.44 -38.51
N ALA A 22 29.21 -2.70 -39.62
CA ALA A 22 28.02 -2.08 -40.17
C ALA A 22 26.99 -3.11 -40.63
N GLN A 23 27.43 -4.20 -41.26
CA GLN A 23 26.55 -5.31 -41.63
C GLN A 23 25.92 -5.98 -40.39
N ALA A 24 26.68 -6.24 -39.34
CA ALA A 24 26.18 -6.81 -38.10
C ALA A 24 25.16 -5.91 -37.40
N LEU A 25 25.30 -4.60 -37.53
CA LEU A 25 24.39 -3.59 -36.98
C LEU A 25 23.27 -3.16 -37.91
N HIS A 26 23.16 -3.75 -39.11
CA HIS A 26 22.20 -3.39 -40.17
C HIS A 26 22.27 -1.91 -40.58
N LEU A 27 23.48 -1.38 -40.67
CA LEU A 27 23.75 0.02 -41.04
C LEU A 27 24.54 0.13 -42.34
N ALA A 28 24.47 1.34 -42.95
CA ALA A 28 25.38 1.69 -44.01
C ALA A 28 26.82 1.90 -43.46
N GLN A 29 27.82 1.29 -44.08
CA GLN A 29 29.22 1.41 -43.64
C GLN A 29 29.71 2.87 -43.58
N PRO A 30 29.37 3.78 -44.51
CA PRO A 30 29.76 5.19 -44.41
C PRO A 30 29.25 5.87 -43.12
N SER A 31 28.02 5.57 -42.71
CA SER A 31 27.43 6.14 -41.49
C SER A 31 28.18 5.68 -40.21
N LEU A 32 28.49 4.38 -40.09
CA LEU A 32 29.23 3.86 -38.95
C LEU A 32 30.64 4.45 -38.90
N SER A 33 31.38 4.43 -40.03
CA SER A 33 32.75 4.93 -40.09
C SER A 33 32.84 6.44 -39.83
N GLU A 34 31.85 7.20 -40.23
CA GLU A 34 31.79 8.65 -39.98
C GLU A 34 31.56 8.92 -38.47
N GLN A 35 30.69 8.17 -37.81
CA GLN A 35 30.46 8.31 -36.35
C GLN A 35 31.70 7.96 -35.53
N VAL A 36 32.45 6.93 -35.92
CA VAL A 36 33.70 6.59 -35.26
C VAL A 36 34.74 7.69 -35.50
N ARG A 37 34.88 8.24 -36.72
CA ARG A 37 35.78 9.35 -37.00
C ARG A 37 35.43 10.61 -36.18
N ARG A 38 34.12 10.92 -36.03
CA ARG A 38 33.71 12.05 -35.17
C ARG A 38 34.14 11.88 -33.75
N LEU A 39 34.02 10.65 -33.22
CA LEU A 39 34.49 10.34 -31.89
C LEU A 39 36.01 10.47 -31.78
N GLU A 40 36.78 9.96 -32.75
CA GLU A 40 38.21 10.09 -32.79
C GLU A 40 38.65 11.57 -32.86
N ALA A 41 37.95 12.39 -33.67
CA ALA A 41 38.20 13.85 -33.74
C ALA A 41 37.87 14.55 -32.41
N GLU A 42 36.82 14.16 -31.72
CA GLU A 42 36.46 14.69 -30.38
C GLU A 42 37.49 14.33 -29.32
N LEU A 43 38.02 13.09 -29.37
CA LEU A 43 39.03 12.60 -28.44
C LEU A 43 40.48 13.09 -28.80
N GLY A 44 40.66 13.61 -29.99
CA GLY A 44 41.94 14.07 -30.49
C GLY A 44 42.93 12.93 -30.82
N VAL A 45 42.44 11.68 -30.87
CA VAL A 45 43.31 10.50 -31.07
C VAL A 45 42.56 9.43 -31.89
N ALA A 46 43.28 8.73 -32.78
CA ALA A 46 42.71 7.60 -33.51
C ALA A 46 42.52 6.39 -32.59
N LEU A 47 41.37 5.74 -32.69
CA LEU A 47 41.03 4.51 -31.94
C LEU A 47 41.39 3.26 -32.75
N PHE A 48 41.43 3.42 -34.09
CA PHE A 48 41.79 2.37 -35.05
C PHE A 48 42.83 2.79 -36.05
N GLN A 49 43.64 1.85 -36.53
CA GLN A 49 44.50 1.97 -37.67
C GLN A 49 44.11 0.93 -38.72
N ARG A 50 44.25 1.29 -39.99
CA ARG A 50 44.06 0.37 -41.10
C ARG A 50 45.35 -0.42 -41.37
N VAL A 51 45.22 -1.75 -41.38
CA VAL A 51 46.32 -2.67 -41.70
C VAL A 51 45.80 -3.60 -42.81
N GLY A 52 46.28 -3.40 -44.01
CA GLY A 52 45.79 -4.13 -45.17
C GLY A 52 44.31 -3.86 -45.42
N ARG A 53 43.50 -4.91 -45.42
CA ARG A 53 42.02 -4.84 -45.53
C ARG A 53 41.28 -4.82 -44.19
N GLY A 54 42.00 -4.89 -43.07
CA GLY A 54 41.45 -4.96 -41.71
C GLY A 54 41.57 -3.67 -40.93
N LEU A 55 40.93 -3.68 -39.77
CA LEU A 55 40.97 -2.62 -38.79
C LEU A 55 41.62 -3.16 -37.51
N VAL A 56 42.68 -2.50 -37.05
CA VAL A 56 43.41 -2.89 -35.82
C VAL A 56 43.26 -1.78 -34.81
N PRO A 57 42.92 -2.10 -33.54
CA PRO A 57 42.82 -1.12 -32.49
C PRO A 57 44.18 -0.49 -32.17
N THR A 58 44.19 0.83 -31.98
CA THR A 58 45.35 1.57 -31.39
C THR A 58 45.43 1.29 -29.88
N GLU A 59 46.47 1.81 -29.24
CA GLU A 59 46.58 1.78 -27.78
C GLU A 59 45.44 2.55 -27.13
N ALA A 60 45.09 3.74 -27.64
CA ALA A 60 43.93 4.52 -27.20
C ALA A 60 42.61 3.75 -27.39
N GLY A 61 42.46 3.04 -28.50
CA GLY A 61 41.32 2.18 -28.71
C GLY A 61 41.21 1.06 -27.68
N ARG A 62 42.33 0.35 -27.42
CA ARG A 62 42.37 -0.69 -26.38
C ARG A 62 42.06 -0.13 -25.00
N ALA A 63 42.57 1.07 -24.64
CA ALA A 63 42.26 1.73 -23.39
C ALA A 63 40.77 2.12 -23.26
N LEU A 64 40.13 2.56 -24.36
CA LEU A 64 38.70 2.95 -24.36
C LEU A 64 37.76 1.72 -24.23
N ARG A 65 38.14 0.58 -24.76
CA ARG A 65 37.27 -0.62 -24.86
C ARG A 65 36.60 -0.99 -23.52
N PRO A 66 37.29 -1.22 -22.40
CA PRO A 66 36.69 -1.62 -21.15
C PRO A 66 35.74 -0.56 -20.58
N HIS A 67 36.02 0.73 -20.81
CA HIS A 67 35.14 1.80 -20.37
C HIS A 67 33.86 1.91 -21.24
N ALA A 68 33.98 1.67 -22.53
CA ALA A 68 32.84 1.60 -23.44
C ALA A 68 31.90 0.42 -23.10
N GLU A 69 32.47 -0.76 -22.84
CA GLU A 69 31.72 -1.94 -22.38
C GLU A 69 31.01 -1.66 -21.06
N ALA A 70 31.69 -1.08 -20.07
CA ALA A 70 31.10 -0.72 -18.77
C ALA A 70 29.98 0.31 -18.90
N ALA A 71 30.14 1.33 -19.76
CA ALA A 71 29.11 2.34 -19.97
C ALA A 71 27.82 1.74 -20.59
N LEU A 72 27.94 0.89 -21.61
CA LEU A 72 26.79 0.23 -22.22
C LEU A 72 26.14 -0.78 -21.25
N ALA A 73 26.92 -1.52 -20.48
CA ALA A 73 26.40 -2.43 -19.46
C ALA A 73 25.62 -1.64 -18.36
N ALA A 74 26.11 -0.48 -17.95
CA ALA A 74 25.41 0.36 -16.98
C ALA A 74 24.04 0.87 -17.50
N VAL A 75 23.97 1.24 -18.79
CA VAL A 75 22.70 1.65 -19.41
C VAL A 75 21.72 0.48 -19.48
N GLU A 76 22.21 -0.71 -19.83
CA GLU A 76 21.33 -1.89 -19.90
C GLU A 76 20.87 -2.29 -18.49
N ALA A 77 21.72 -2.23 -17.47
CA ALA A 77 21.35 -2.45 -16.08
C ALA A 77 20.26 -1.45 -15.62
N ALA A 78 20.37 -0.19 -16.02
CA ALA A 78 19.34 0.81 -15.73
C ALA A 78 17.99 0.46 -16.40
N ARG A 79 17.99 0.04 -17.64
CA ARG A 79 16.79 -0.43 -18.37
C ARG A 79 16.16 -1.65 -17.67
N MET A 80 16.98 -2.61 -17.31
CA MET A 80 16.53 -3.82 -16.59
C MET A 80 15.91 -3.48 -15.22
N SER A 81 16.50 -2.53 -14.48
CA SER A 81 15.97 -2.07 -13.20
C SER A 81 14.57 -1.45 -13.35
N VAL A 82 14.37 -0.59 -14.33
CA VAL A 82 13.06 0.00 -14.63
C VAL A 82 12.07 -1.08 -15.07
N GLY A 83 12.49 -2.01 -15.91
CA GLY A 83 11.69 -3.16 -16.34
C GLY A 83 11.24 -4.02 -15.16
N ALA A 84 12.14 -4.30 -14.21
CA ALA A 84 11.85 -5.11 -13.03
C ALA A 84 10.76 -4.47 -12.14
N VAL A 85 10.75 -3.15 -11.99
CA VAL A 85 9.70 -2.44 -11.26
C VAL A 85 8.34 -2.57 -11.99
N ARG A 86 8.33 -2.37 -13.29
CA ARG A 86 7.12 -2.50 -14.12
C ARG A 86 6.51 -3.90 -14.06
N GLU A 87 7.36 -4.92 -14.05
CA GLU A 87 6.96 -6.34 -14.04
C GLU A 87 6.77 -6.91 -12.62
N LEU A 88 6.75 -6.07 -11.59
CA LEU A 88 6.59 -6.47 -10.19
C LEU A 88 7.65 -7.46 -9.68
N ARG A 89 8.84 -7.44 -10.29
CA ARG A 89 10.02 -8.19 -9.83
C ARG A 89 10.86 -7.39 -8.82
N ALA A 90 10.57 -6.10 -8.66
CA ALA A 90 11.16 -5.19 -7.69
C ALA A 90 10.19 -4.07 -7.34
N GLY A 91 10.54 -3.23 -6.36
CA GLY A 91 9.73 -2.09 -5.92
C GLY A 91 9.23 -2.24 -4.49
N THR A 92 8.41 -1.29 -4.05
CA THR A 92 7.82 -1.29 -2.70
C THR A 92 6.33 -0.94 -2.81
N ALA A 93 5.48 -1.78 -2.26
CA ALA A 93 4.09 -1.45 -1.98
C ALA A 93 4.04 -0.72 -0.63
N ALA A 94 3.86 0.61 -0.65
CA ALA A 94 3.76 1.45 0.53
C ALA A 94 2.28 1.79 0.79
N PHE A 95 1.69 1.16 1.80
CA PHE A 95 0.26 1.20 2.05
C PHE A 95 -0.04 1.60 3.50
N GLY A 96 -0.99 2.53 3.67
CA GLY A 96 -1.47 2.97 4.96
C GLY A 96 -2.69 2.17 5.44
N THR A 97 -2.83 2.03 6.76
CA THR A 97 -3.99 1.37 7.38
C THR A 97 -4.40 2.08 8.66
N PHE A 98 -5.46 1.59 9.28
CA PHE A 98 -5.88 1.94 10.64
C PHE A 98 -5.79 0.71 11.57
N GLY A 99 -5.89 0.91 12.88
CA GLY A 99 -5.62 -0.13 13.89
C GLY A 99 -6.35 -1.45 13.64
N THR A 100 -7.67 -1.40 13.49
CA THR A 100 -8.49 -2.61 13.28
C THR A 100 -8.38 -3.20 11.88
N ALA A 101 -7.82 -2.48 10.88
CA ALA A 101 -7.65 -2.99 9.52
C ALA A 101 -6.86 -4.30 9.47
N ARG A 102 -5.94 -4.51 10.41
CA ARG A 102 -5.17 -5.77 10.56
C ARG A 102 -6.07 -6.98 10.72
N THR A 103 -7.17 -6.82 11.45
CA THR A 103 -8.15 -7.88 11.68
C THR A 103 -8.91 -8.22 10.41
N TYR A 104 -9.22 -7.24 9.56
CA TYR A 104 -9.93 -7.41 8.30
C TYR A 104 -9.05 -7.94 7.19
N LEU A 105 -7.91 -7.32 6.99
CA LEU A 105 -6.98 -7.71 5.94
C LEU A 105 -6.24 -9.02 6.26
N GLY A 106 -5.89 -9.23 7.53
CA GLY A 106 -5.16 -10.39 8.00
C GLY A 106 -3.70 -10.43 7.56
N THR A 107 -2.94 -11.33 8.15
CA THR A 107 -1.55 -11.61 7.73
C THR A 107 -1.50 -12.33 6.39
N ASP A 108 -2.56 -13.09 6.06
CA ASP A 108 -2.70 -13.83 4.80
C ASP A 108 -2.63 -12.92 3.58
N LEU A 109 -3.10 -11.66 3.67
CA LEU A 109 -2.98 -10.67 2.59
C LEU A 109 -1.50 -10.48 2.19
N VAL A 110 -0.63 -10.31 3.18
CA VAL A 110 0.79 -10.10 2.95
C VAL A 110 1.44 -11.39 2.44
N GLU A 111 1.04 -12.54 2.98
CA GLU A 111 1.53 -13.85 2.54
C GLU A 111 1.17 -14.11 1.07
N ASP A 112 -0.10 -13.96 0.68
CA ASP A 112 -0.58 -14.18 -0.68
C ASP A 112 0.07 -13.22 -1.68
N PHE A 113 0.21 -11.95 -1.29
CA PHE A 113 0.90 -10.96 -2.09
C PHE A 113 2.38 -11.31 -2.29
N ARG A 114 3.09 -11.66 -1.21
CA ARG A 114 4.51 -12.06 -1.25
C ARG A 114 4.74 -13.35 -2.02
N ARG A 115 3.79 -14.29 -1.99
CA ARG A 115 3.85 -15.51 -2.81
C ARG A 115 3.75 -15.18 -4.30
N SER A 116 2.91 -14.22 -4.65
CA SER A 116 2.71 -13.77 -6.04
C SER A 116 3.84 -12.87 -6.55
N TYR A 117 4.40 -12.02 -5.68
CA TYR A 117 5.41 -11.01 -6.01
C TYR A 117 6.59 -11.04 -5.01
N PRO A 118 7.44 -12.08 -5.03
CA PRO A 118 8.48 -12.27 -4.01
C PRO A 118 9.55 -11.17 -4.00
N GLY A 119 9.77 -10.49 -5.14
CA GLY A 119 10.73 -9.39 -5.27
C GLY A 119 10.23 -8.03 -4.79
N VAL A 120 8.93 -7.89 -4.51
CA VAL A 120 8.34 -6.63 -4.05
C VAL A 120 8.40 -6.53 -2.53
N ARG A 121 8.89 -5.40 -2.01
CA ARG A 121 8.81 -5.09 -0.57
C ARG A 121 7.40 -4.64 -0.22
N VAL A 122 6.90 -5.08 0.93
CA VAL A 122 5.64 -4.61 1.50
C VAL A 122 5.95 -3.75 2.71
N ARG A 123 5.41 -2.53 2.74
CA ARG A 123 5.47 -1.61 3.87
C ARG A 123 4.04 -1.19 4.20
N ILE A 124 3.54 -1.66 5.35
CA ILE A 124 2.23 -1.28 5.87
C ILE A 124 2.47 -0.46 7.13
N VAL A 125 1.88 0.72 7.19
CA VAL A 125 2.05 1.67 8.30
C VAL A 125 0.73 2.35 8.62
N GLY A 126 0.70 3.03 9.77
CA GLY A 126 -0.45 3.77 10.27
C GLY A 126 -1.19 3.01 11.36
N GLN A 127 -1.77 3.77 12.27
CA GLN A 127 -2.59 3.26 13.37
C GLN A 127 -3.99 3.87 13.32
N ASN A 128 -4.14 5.06 12.70
CA ASN A 128 -5.39 5.76 12.57
C ASN A 128 -5.63 6.28 11.14
N SER A 129 -6.90 6.49 10.80
CA SER A 129 -7.30 6.98 9.47
C SER A 129 -6.79 8.38 9.17
N SER A 130 -6.76 9.28 10.16
CA SER A 130 -6.26 10.65 10.00
C SER A 130 -4.76 10.67 9.71
N GLU A 131 -3.96 9.90 10.46
CA GLU A 131 -2.52 9.73 10.22
C GLU A 131 -2.24 9.17 8.81
N THR A 132 -3.01 8.17 8.41
CA THR A 132 -2.90 7.59 7.06
C THR A 132 -3.18 8.62 5.97
N VAL A 133 -4.22 9.45 6.15
CA VAL A 133 -4.57 10.53 5.22
C VAL A 133 -3.46 11.57 5.11
N GLU A 134 -2.88 12.00 6.23
CA GLU A 134 -1.78 12.97 6.24
C GLU A 134 -0.54 12.40 5.55
N ALA A 135 -0.15 11.16 5.86
CA ALA A 135 0.98 10.50 5.23
C ALA A 135 0.81 10.34 3.70
N ILE A 136 -0.43 10.15 3.22
CA ILE A 136 -0.74 10.14 1.78
C ILE A 136 -0.63 11.55 1.18
N ARG A 137 -1.12 12.59 1.85
CA ARG A 137 -1.00 13.99 1.40
C ARG A 137 0.44 14.41 1.27
N ASP A 138 1.27 14.08 2.25
CA ASP A 138 2.70 14.38 2.29
C ASP A 138 3.53 13.54 1.31
N GLY A 139 2.92 12.53 0.70
CA GLY A 139 3.61 11.64 -0.25
C GLY A 139 4.53 10.61 0.39
N VAL A 140 4.43 10.42 1.70
CA VAL A 140 5.12 9.35 2.44
C VAL A 140 4.51 7.99 2.10
N LEU A 141 3.20 7.98 1.83
CA LEU A 141 2.43 6.83 1.34
C LEU A 141 1.80 7.14 -0.01
N GLU A 142 1.63 6.12 -0.82
CA GLU A 142 0.95 6.24 -2.11
C GLU A 142 -0.56 6.06 -1.97
N ALA A 143 -0.99 5.12 -1.16
CA ALA A 143 -2.40 4.78 -0.94
C ALA A 143 -2.60 4.20 0.47
N GLY A 144 -3.85 4.09 0.88
CA GLY A 144 -4.22 3.47 2.15
C GLY A 144 -5.68 3.05 2.21
N LEU A 145 -6.00 2.31 3.26
CA LEU A 145 -7.36 1.98 3.70
C LEU A 145 -7.68 2.82 4.93
N VAL A 146 -8.83 3.48 4.95
CA VAL A 146 -9.28 4.37 6.02
C VAL A 146 -10.74 4.10 6.36
N VAL A 147 -11.16 4.53 7.55
CA VAL A 147 -12.58 4.59 7.95
C VAL A 147 -13.11 6.00 7.67
N LEU A 148 -14.26 6.08 7.02
CA LEU A 148 -14.94 7.36 6.75
C LEU A 148 -15.80 7.80 7.96
N PRO A 149 -15.99 9.12 8.13
CA PRO A 149 -15.55 10.22 7.28
C PRO A 149 -14.11 10.65 7.56
N VAL A 150 -13.38 10.98 6.50
CA VAL A 150 -12.08 11.67 6.56
C VAL A 150 -12.13 12.95 5.73
N GLU A 151 -11.22 13.87 5.97
CA GLU A 151 -11.09 15.04 5.11
C GLU A 151 -10.59 14.62 3.73
N ASP A 152 -11.37 14.92 2.67
CA ASP A 152 -11.13 14.44 1.30
C ASP A 152 -10.31 15.41 0.43
N ARG A 153 -9.91 16.56 0.98
CA ARG A 153 -9.18 17.58 0.23
C ARG A 153 -7.92 17.04 -0.42
N GLY A 154 -7.89 17.07 -1.75
CA GLY A 154 -6.76 16.58 -2.55
C GLY A 154 -6.65 15.06 -2.66
N LEU A 155 -7.65 14.32 -2.19
CA LEU A 155 -7.68 12.86 -2.23
C LEU A 155 -8.76 12.34 -3.20
N GLU A 156 -8.51 11.17 -3.71
CA GLU A 156 -9.52 10.26 -4.26
C GLU A 156 -9.94 9.31 -3.15
N ILE A 157 -11.24 9.10 -3.01
CA ILE A 157 -11.82 8.19 -2.01
C ILE A 157 -12.72 7.20 -2.72
N ARG A 158 -12.46 5.92 -2.53
CA ARG A 158 -13.25 4.84 -3.10
C ARG A 158 -13.75 3.92 -1.99
N PRO A 159 -15.05 4.03 -1.63
CA PRO A 159 -15.66 3.12 -0.65
C PRO A 159 -15.48 1.65 -1.05
N ALA A 160 -15.17 0.81 -0.07
CA ALA A 160 -14.89 -0.61 -0.25
C ALA A 160 -15.89 -1.49 0.51
N MET A 161 -16.08 -1.24 1.80
CA MET A 161 -16.91 -2.09 2.65
C MET A 161 -17.59 -1.27 3.74
N ARG A 162 -18.75 -1.73 4.22
CA ARG A 162 -19.38 -1.22 5.44
C ARG A 162 -19.47 -2.34 6.46
N ASP A 163 -19.19 -2.01 7.72
CA ASP A 163 -19.35 -2.91 8.85
C ASP A 163 -20.19 -2.27 9.94
N GLU A 164 -21.11 -3.02 10.53
CA GLU A 164 -21.96 -2.52 11.59
C GLU A 164 -21.24 -2.50 12.91
N VAL A 165 -21.29 -1.37 13.61
CA VAL A 165 -20.75 -1.22 14.96
C VAL A 165 -21.82 -1.67 15.96
N LEU A 166 -21.46 -2.54 16.89
CA LEU A 166 -22.32 -3.16 17.84
C LEU A 166 -21.96 -2.74 19.27
N PHE A 167 -22.94 -2.69 20.15
CA PHE A 167 -22.74 -2.57 21.58
C PHE A 167 -22.36 -3.94 22.15
N VAL A 168 -21.32 -3.97 22.97
CA VAL A 168 -20.68 -5.18 23.49
C VAL A 168 -20.63 -5.14 25.02
N SER A 169 -21.05 -6.22 25.67
CA SER A 169 -21.06 -6.34 27.13
C SER A 169 -20.86 -7.78 27.57
N SER A 170 -20.31 -7.97 28.76
CA SER A 170 -20.32 -9.24 29.49
C SER A 170 -21.59 -9.44 30.32
N ASP A 171 -22.40 -8.38 30.53
CA ASP A 171 -23.66 -8.45 31.29
C ASP A 171 -24.85 -8.78 30.37
N PRO A 172 -25.45 -9.98 30.47
CA PRO A 172 -26.61 -10.37 29.66
C PRO A 172 -27.83 -9.44 29.84
N ALA A 173 -27.96 -8.78 30.99
CA ALA A 173 -29.07 -7.88 31.24
C ALA A 173 -29.04 -6.63 30.37
N ARG A 174 -27.85 -6.20 29.95
CA ARG A 174 -27.64 -5.05 29.05
C ARG A 174 -27.88 -5.38 27.57
N LEU A 175 -27.91 -6.67 27.23
CA LEU A 175 -28.02 -7.19 25.87
C LEU A 175 -29.44 -7.65 25.51
N ARG A 176 -30.47 -7.28 26.28
CA ARG A 176 -31.84 -7.75 26.07
C ARG A 176 -32.51 -7.18 24.84
N GLN A 177 -32.12 -5.98 24.43
CA GLN A 177 -32.68 -5.26 23.27
C GLN A 177 -31.60 -4.40 22.63
N ALA A 178 -31.89 -3.87 21.42
CA ALA A 178 -31.01 -2.90 20.74
C ALA A 178 -30.68 -1.71 21.67
N MET A 179 -29.45 -1.20 21.59
CA MET A 179 -28.90 -0.19 22.50
C MET A 179 -29.29 1.22 22.02
N PRO A 180 -30.17 1.94 22.73
CA PRO A 180 -30.45 3.36 22.43
C PRO A 180 -29.38 4.26 23.09
N MET A 181 -29.18 5.48 22.54
CA MET A 181 -28.17 6.42 23.01
C MET A 181 -28.37 6.83 24.49
N GLN A 182 -29.62 6.94 24.94
CA GLN A 182 -29.93 7.25 26.34
C GLN A 182 -29.43 6.20 27.34
N ARG A 183 -29.46 4.95 26.95
CA ARG A 183 -28.92 3.86 27.79
C ARG A 183 -27.40 3.76 27.69
N LEU A 184 -26.86 4.04 26.52
CA LEU A 184 -25.42 4.06 26.30
C LEU A 184 -24.77 5.16 27.17
N ALA A 185 -25.39 6.33 27.26
CA ALA A 185 -24.87 7.47 28.03
C ALA A 185 -24.67 7.20 29.53
N VAL A 186 -25.39 6.20 30.07
CA VAL A 186 -25.26 5.83 31.50
C VAL A 186 -24.53 4.50 31.69
N ALA A 187 -24.07 3.87 30.62
CA ALA A 187 -23.28 2.66 30.69
C ALA A 187 -21.82 2.97 31.12
N PRO A 188 -21.15 2.07 31.85
CA PRO A 188 -19.73 2.21 32.14
C PRO A 188 -18.91 1.92 30.90
N LEU A 189 -18.73 2.92 30.03
CA LEU A 189 -18.12 2.73 28.72
C LEU A 189 -16.61 2.66 28.76
N ILE A 190 -16.09 1.78 27.95
CA ILE A 190 -14.68 1.64 27.57
C ILE A 190 -14.62 1.96 26.09
N LEU A 191 -13.89 2.99 25.68
CA LEU A 191 -13.75 3.33 24.26
C LEU A 191 -12.28 3.23 23.82
N SER A 192 -12.08 2.71 22.60
CA SER A 192 -10.77 2.68 21.93
C SER A 192 -10.45 4.00 21.23
N GLU A 193 -9.24 4.12 20.63
CA GLU A 193 -8.75 5.30 19.92
C GLU A 193 -8.62 6.54 20.83
N ALA A 194 -8.04 6.34 22.04
CA ALA A 194 -7.90 7.37 23.07
C ALA A 194 -7.12 8.60 22.58
N SER A 195 -6.00 8.40 21.88
CA SER A 195 -5.13 9.46 21.37
C SER A 195 -5.82 10.34 20.31
N TRP A 196 -6.79 9.80 19.57
CA TRP A 196 -7.49 10.50 18.50
C TRP A 196 -8.81 11.11 18.95
N GLY A 197 -9.41 10.57 20.01
CA GLY A 197 -10.60 11.14 20.66
C GLY A 197 -11.70 11.54 19.66
N SER A 198 -11.92 12.86 19.53
CA SER A 198 -12.94 13.40 18.63
C SER A 198 -12.58 13.36 17.15
N GLU A 199 -11.35 13.09 16.78
CA GLU A 199 -10.90 12.98 15.39
C GLU A 199 -11.14 11.57 14.83
N ASP A 200 -11.29 10.58 15.70
CA ASP A 200 -11.68 9.24 15.28
C ASP A 200 -13.07 9.22 14.63
N PRO A 201 -13.21 8.63 13.43
CA PRO A 201 -14.49 8.63 12.70
C PRO A 201 -15.64 7.96 13.44
N THR A 202 -15.39 6.87 14.16
CA THR A 202 -16.42 6.12 14.89
C THR A 202 -16.87 6.87 16.15
N ARG A 203 -15.93 7.43 16.91
CA ARG A 203 -16.24 8.29 18.06
C ARG A 203 -17.00 9.56 17.65
N ARG A 204 -16.68 10.11 16.47
CA ARG A 204 -17.40 11.26 15.92
C ARG A 204 -18.86 10.92 15.62
N GLN A 205 -19.10 9.82 14.90
CA GLN A 205 -20.47 9.34 14.64
C GLN A 205 -21.24 9.09 15.93
N LEU A 206 -20.60 8.44 16.92
CA LEU A 206 -21.21 8.16 18.23
C LEU A 206 -21.61 9.48 18.94
N ARG A 207 -20.75 10.49 18.91
CA ARG A 207 -21.03 11.80 19.50
C ARG A 207 -22.15 12.52 18.79
N GLU A 208 -22.20 12.50 17.46
CA GLU A 208 -23.28 13.12 16.69
C GLU A 208 -24.64 12.47 16.99
N LEU A 209 -24.69 11.15 17.12
CA LEU A 209 -25.89 10.41 17.51
C LEU A 209 -26.33 10.77 18.93
N ALA A 210 -25.39 10.84 19.87
CA ALA A 210 -25.68 11.23 21.24
C ALA A 210 -26.22 12.67 21.32
N GLN A 211 -25.62 13.60 20.59
CA GLN A 211 -26.10 14.98 20.53
C GLN A 211 -27.51 15.08 19.98
N ARG A 212 -27.84 14.34 18.91
CA ARG A 212 -29.21 14.27 18.37
C ARG A 212 -30.20 13.68 19.37
N ALA A 213 -29.75 12.73 20.18
CA ALA A 213 -30.54 12.10 21.24
C ALA A 213 -30.64 12.94 22.53
N GLY A 214 -29.99 14.12 22.59
CA GLY A 214 -29.99 15.02 23.75
C GLY A 214 -29.17 14.51 24.93
N VAL A 215 -28.16 13.64 24.70
CA VAL A 215 -27.29 13.07 25.74
C VAL A 215 -25.82 13.31 25.44
N ALA A 216 -24.97 13.23 26.46
CA ALA A 216 -23.52 13.22 26.31
C ALA A 216 -23.01 11.79 26.56
N ILE A 217 -21.98 11.39 25.82
CA ILE A 217 -21.29 10.10 26.04
C ILE A 217 -19.88 10.41 26.51
N GLU A 218 -19.57 9.94 27.72
CA GLU A 218 -18.27 10.07 28.33
C GLU A 218 -17.79 8.67 28.76
N PRO A 219 -16.70 8.18 28.17
CA PRO A 219 -16.14 6.90 28.60
C PRO A 219 -15.56 6.99 30.00
N GLN A 220 -15.70 5.93 30.79
CA GLN A 220 -15.03 5.81 32.08
C GLN A 220 -13.60 5.29 31.92
N ILE A 221 -13.33 4.57 30.83
CA ILE A 221 -12.01 4.04 30.49
C ILE A 221 -11.76 4.37 29.01
N ASP A 222 -10.65 5.04 28.76
CA ASP A 222 -10.11 5.28 27.43
C ASP A 222 -8.87 4.41 27.21
N VAL A 223 -8.83 3.69 26.11
CA VAL A 223 -7.68 2.87 25.68
C VAL A 223 -7.33 3.14 24.24
N GLU A 224 -6.14 2.78 23.80
CA GLU A 224 -5.75 2.97 22.42
C GLU A 224 -6.30 1.86 21.52
N ASP A 225 -6.13 0.61 21.96
CA ASP A 225 -6.45 -0.56 21.15
C ASP A 225 -7.85 -1.11 21.44
N MET A 226 -8.59 -1.46 20.40
CA MET A 226 -9.89 -2.10 20.46
C MET A 226 -9.83 -3.49 21.15
N GLU A 227 -8.76 -4.23 20.94
CA GLU A 227 -8.54 -5.53 21.56
C GLU A 227 -8.46 -5.40 23.08
N VAL A 228 -7.78 -4.36 23.58
CA VAL A 228 -7.72 -4.03 25.01
C VAL A 228 -9.12 -3.67 25.55
N ALA A 229 -9.89 -2.89 24.79
CA ALA A 229 -11.27 -2.55 25.18
C ALA A 229 -12.15 -3.81 25.31
N LEU A 230 -12.05 -4.74 24.37
CA LEU A 230 -12.77 -6.03 24.42
C LEU A 230 -12.33 -6.89 25.59
N GLU A 231 -11.03 -6.96 25.90
CA GLU A 231 -10.53 -7.72 27.06
C GLU A 231 -11.01 -7.16 28.39
N LEU A 232 -11.00 -5.83 28.55
CA LEU A 232 -11.52 -5.17 29.76
C LEU A 232 -13.02 -5.39 29.92
N ALA A 233 -13.79 -5.31 28.84
CA ALA A 233 -15.21 -5.61 28.84
C ALA A 233 -15.51 -7.07 29.18
N ALA A 234 -14.70 -8.01 28.69
CA ALA A 234 -14.83 -9.44 29.06
C ALA A 234 -14.58 -9.69 30.53
N ARG A 235 -13.73 -8.89 31.17
CA ARG A 235 -13.47 -8.93 32.64
C ARG A 235 -14.53 -8.21 33.46
N GLY A 236 -15.58 -7.66 32.83
CA GLY A 236 -16.68 -6.97 33.53
C GLY A 236 -16.36 -5.56 34.01
N LEU A 237 -15.28 -4.92 33.50
CA LEU A 237 -14.87 -3.58 33.93
C LEU A 237 -15.68 -2.47 33.23
N GLY A 238 -16.49 -2.82 32.25
CA GLY A 238 -17.39 -1.91 31.54
C GLY A 238 -17.94 -2.56 30.26
N ASP A 239 -18.56 -1.73 29.45
CA ASP A 239 -19.10 -2.08 28.13
C ASP A 239 -18.29 -1.39 27.04
N THR A 240 -18.29 -1.94 25.85
CA THR A 240 -17.59 -1.30 24.73
C THR A 240 -18.44 -1.35 23.46
N ILE A 241 -17.89 -0.81 22.37
CA ILE A 241 -18.47 -0.91 21.04
C ILE A 241 -17.42 -1.51 20.10
N ALA A 242 -17.82 -2.32 19.15
CA ALA A 242 -16.89 -2.86 18.17
C ALA A 242 -17.59 -3.22 16.86
N PRO A 243 -16.90 -3.13 15.72
CA PRO A 243 -17.41 -3.60 14.44
C PRO A 243 -17.66 -5.11 14.43
N ALA A 244 -18.70 -5.53 13.75
CA ALA A 244 -19.13 -6.93 13.68
C ALA A 244 -18.05 -7.87 13.13
N GLY A 245 -17.32 -7.46 12.11
CA GLY A 245 -16.22 -8.25 11.54
C GLY A 245 -15.10 -8.50 12.53
N MET A 246 -14.82 -7.54 13.41
CA MET A 246 -13.85 -7.70 14.48
C MET A 246 -14.34 -8.67 15.56
N LEU A 247 -15.61 -8.55 15.98
CA LEU A 247 -16.21 -9.43 16.98
C LEU A 247 -16.22 -10.90 16.54
N ARG A 248 -16.45 -11.17 15.26
CA ARG A 248 -16.41 -12.54 14.73
C ARG A 248 -15.05 -13.22 14.88
N ARG A 249 -13.97 -12.45 14.85
CA ARG A 249 -12.60 -12.99 14.88
C ARG A 249 -11.98 -12.98 16.28
N LEU A 250 -12.25 -11.95 17.06
CA LEU A 250 -11.49 -11.64 18.26
C LEU A 250 -12.32 -11.62 19.55
N ALA A 251 -13.68 -11.66 19.48
CA ALA A 251 -14.47 -11.52 20.69
C ALA A 251 -14.27 -12.70 21.67
N PRO A 252 -13.87 -12.41 22.91
CA PRO A 252 -13.90 -13.38 24.01
C PRO A 252 -15.28 -14.04 24.16
N ARG A 253 -15.31 -15.24 24.69
CA ARG A 253 -16.56 -16.01 24.86
C ARG A 253 -17.51 -15.37 25.87
N GLU A 254 -16.97 -14.66 26.82
CA GLU A 254 -17.65 -13.92 27.87
C GLU A 254 -18.45 -12.72 27.35
N LEU A 255 -18.21 -12.30 26.11
CA LEU A 255 -18.86 -11.16 25.51
C LEU A 255 -20.08 -11.56 24.66
N GLY A 256 -21.14 -10.80 24.85
CA GLY A 256 -22.28 -10.76 23.96
C GLY A 256 -22.39 -9.38 23.30
N TRP A 257 -23.30 -9.25 22.33
CA TRP A 257 -23.53 -7.99 21.64
C TRP A 257 -24.93 -7.84 21.11
N VAL A 258 -25.32 -6.58 20.93
CA VAL A 258 -26.60 -6.19 20.29
C VAL A 258 -26.35 -5.01 19.36
N PRO A 259 -27.20 -4.81 18.33
CA PRO A 259 -27.11 -3.62 17.49
C PRO A 259 -27.52 -2.36 18.28
N PHE A 260 -27.15 -1.20 17.78
CA PHE A 260 -27.73 0.06 18.20
C PHE A 260 -29.17 0.21 17.70
N ALA A 261 -30.02 0.93 18.44
CA ALA A 261 -31.38 1.24 18.02
C ALA A 261 -31.39 2.09 16.72
N GLU A 262 -30.44 3.00 16.57
CA GLU A 262 -30.06 3.67 15.32
C GLU A 262 -28.71 3.10 14.89
N PRO A 263 -28.62 2.31 13.79
CA PRO A 263 -27.42 1.60 13.42
C PRO A 263 -26.24 2.53 13.10
N ILE A 264 -25.08 2.19 13.61
CA ILE A 264 -23.80 2.85 13.35
C ILE A 264 -22.99 1.96 12.41
N TYR A 265 -22.30 2.58 11.47
CA TYR A 265 -21.47 1.84 10.51
C TYR A 265 -20.10 2.47 10.35
N GLU A 266 -19.08 1.65 10.35
CA GLU A 266 -17.79 1.99 9.77
C GLU A 266 -17.84 1.76 8.26
N THR A 267 -17.49 2.78 7.49
CA THR A 267 -17.35 2.65 6.04
C THR A 267 -15.86 2.68 5.71
N PHE A 268 -15.34 1.57 5.25
CA PHE A 268 -13.96 1.46 4.82
C PHE A 268 -13.83 1.97 3.39
N ALA A 269 -12.78 2.72 3.12
CA ALA A 269 -12.50 3.28 1.82
C ALA A 269 -11.01 3.23 1.50
N PHE A 270 -10.68 2.90 0.27
CA PHE A 270 -9.35 3.15 -0.27
C PHE A 270 -9.19 4.62 -0.59
N THR A 271 -8.00 5.15 -0.31
CA THR A 271 -7.68 6.55 -0.59
C THR A 271 -6.26 6.70 -1.13
N TRP A 272 -6.08 7.67 -2.03
CA TRP A 272 -4.81 8.08 -2.60
C TRP A 272 -4.89 9.54 -3.05
N ARG A 273 -3.77 10.16 -3.40
CA ARG A 273 -3.78 11.55 -3.88
C ARG A 273 -4.49 11.66 -5.23
N ARG A 274 -5.35 12.67 -5.35
CA ARG A 274 -6.06 12.97 -6.60
C ARG A 274 -5.07 13.20 -7.75
N GLY A 275 -5.31 12.53 -8.86
CA GLY A 275 -4.47 12.61 -10.05
C GLY A 275 -3.10 11.92 -9.94
N ALA A 276 -2.76 11.29 -8.81
CA ALA A 276 -1.53 10.52 -8.69
C ALA A 276 -1.64 9.17 -9.39
N GLN A 277 -0.58 8.78 -10.08
CA GLN A 277 -0.42 7.42 -10.57
C GLN A 277 0.26 6.59 -9.47
N LEU A 278 -0.42 5.54 -9.03
CA LEU A 278 0.14 4.58 -8.08
C LEU A 278 1.22 3.75 -8.77
N SER A 279 2.28 3.41 -8.01
CA SER A 279 3.26 2.44 -8.49
C SER A 279 2.61 1.09 -8.80
N PRO A 280 3.18 0.30 -9.72
CA PRO A 280 2.67 -1.05 -10.01
C PRO A 280 2.53 -1.91 -8.74
N ALA A 281 3.48 -1.78 -7.80
CA ALA A 281 3.48 -2.53 -6.55
C ALA A 281 2.32 -2.15 -5.63
N THR A 282 2.08 -0.86 -5.42
CA THR A 282 0.98 -0.37 -4.58
C THR A 282 -0.37 -0.68 -5.22
N ASN A 283 -0.51 -0.52 -6.52
CA ASN A 283 -1.75 -0.85 -7.23
C ASN A 283 -2.08 -2.35 -7.16
N ALA A 284 -1.08 -3.21 -7.34
CA ALA A 284 -1.25 -4.65 -7.18
C ALA A 284 -1.64 -5.01 -5.73
N PHE A 285 -1.00 -4.40 -4.72
CA PHE A 285 -1.32 -4.64 -3.32
C PHE A 285 -2.76 -4.22 -2.99
N MET A 286 -3.21 -3.06 -3.48
CA MET A 286 -4.61 -2.61 -3.35
C MET A 286 -5.58 -3.63 -3.92
N THR A 287 -5.30 -4.19 -5.10
CA THR A 287 -6.16 -5.21 -5.72
C THR A 287 -6.31 -6.46 -4.85
N PHE A 288 -5.23 -6.88 -4.17
CA PHE A 288 -5.29 -7.99 -3.20
C PHE A 288 -6.13 -7.62 -1.97
N ALA A 289 -5.95 -6.40 -1.44
CA ALA A 289 -6.74 -5.89 -0.32
C ALA A 289 -8.23 -5.78 -0.66
N GLU A 290 -8.58 -5.30 -1.86
CA GLU A 290 -9.96 -5.24 -2.37
C GLU A 290 -10.63 -6.61 -2.38
N ARG A 291 -10.00 -7.59 -3.00
CA ARG A 291 -10.55 -8.96 -3.05
C ARG A 291 -10.80 -9.52 -1.65
N ARG A 292 -9.93 -9.21 -0.71
CA ARG A 292 -10.07 -9.65 0.68
C ARG A 292 -11.26 -8.99 1.36
N LEU A 293 -11.43 -7.68 1.18
CA LEU A 293 -12.57 -6.95 1.74
C LEU A 293 -13.89 -7.35 1.10
N ASP A 294 -13.91 -7.58 -0.22
CA ASP A 294 -15.10 -8.06 -0.94
C ASP A 294 -15.57 -9.42 -0.41
N ALA A 295 -14.64 -10.36 -0.24
CA ALA A 295 -14.95 -11.67 0.33
C ALA A 295 -15.48 -11.56 1.76
N LEU A 296 -14.91 -10.68 2.59
CA LEU A 296 -15.39 -10.44 3.95
C LEU A 296 -16.75 -9.76 3.96
N ALA A 297 -16.98 -8.78 3.09
CA ALA A 297 -18.26 -8.09 2.96
C ALA A 297 -19.39 -9.06 2.56
N GLU A 298 -19.08 -10.07 1.75
CA GLU A 298 -20.04 -11.13 1.39
C GLU A 298 -20.38 -12.02 2.59
N ILE A 299 -19.38 -12.39 3.38
CA ILE A 299 -19.56 -13.16 4.62
C ILE A 299 -20.43 -12.37 5.61
N LEU A 300 -20.16 -11.08 5.81
CA LEU A 300 -20.92 -10.23 6.74
C LEU A 300 -22.37 -10.02 6.28
N ARG A 301 -22.61 -9.97 4.97
CA ARG A 301 -23.97 -9.89 4.40
C ARG A 301 -24.75 -11.19 4.51
N SER A 302 -24.10 -12.32 4.26
CA SER A 302 -24.77 -13.64 4.30
C SER A 302 -25.03 -14.11 5.73
N GLU A 303 -24.18 -13.69 6.66
CA GLU A 303 -24.30 -14.01 8.08
C GLU A 303 -24.26 -12.71 8.90
N PRO A 304 -25.32 -11.90 8.90
CA PRO A 304 -25.32 -10.66 9.68
C PRO A 304 -25.07 -10.97 11.15
N PRO A 305 -24.43 -10.05 11.89
CA PRO A 305 -24.13 -10.24 13.30
C PRO A 305 -25.42 -10.40 14.09
N ARG A 306 -25.75 -11.63 14.41
CA ARG A 306 -26.91 -11.94 15.27
C ARG A 306 -26.57 -11.53 16.69
N ARG A 307 -27.60 -11.12 17.44
CA ARG A 307 -27.50 -10.99 18.88
C ARG A 307 -26.82 -12.23 19.45
N ARG A 308 -25.74 -12.02 20.23
CA ARG A 308 -25.06 -13.08 20.97
C ARG A 308 -25.21 -12.81 22.47
N SER A 309 -25.62 -13.81 23.21
CA SER A 309 -25.52 -13.80 24.67
C SER A 309 -24.13 -14.30 25.10
N PRO A 310 -23.56 -13.77 26.19
CA PRO A 310 -22.34 -14.31 26.75
C PRO A 310 -22.52 -15.78 27.08
N VAL A 311 -21.47 -16.57 26.93
CA VAL A 311 -21.45 -17.96 27.40
C VAL A 311 -20.92 -17.92 28.83
N THR A 312 -21.76 -18.27 29.77
CA THR A 312 -21.39 -18.41 31.20
C THR A 312 -20.41 -19.56 31.41
#